data_00bac356365972e5dd0b101966de531b
#
_entry.id   00bac356365972e5dd0b101966de531b
#
_cell.length_a   1.000
_cell.length_b   1.000
_cell.length_c   1.000
_cell.angle_alpha   90.00
_cell.angle_beta   90.00
_cell.angle_gamma   90.00
#
_symmetry.space_group_name_H-M   'P 1'
#
loop_
_entity.id
_entity.type
_entity.pdbx_description
1 polymer ?
#
loop_
_entity_poly.entity_id
_entity_poly.type
_entity_poly.pdbx_seq_one_letter_code
_entity_poly.pdbx_strand_id
1 'polypeptide(L)' 'MKNTDIEKIMINMGDAGCSAVDIERVRSLYEAGLEDDIVRCLRRCRCDLMEELHRSQRKVDCMDHLIRAAENNLL' A
#
# COMPACT_ATOMS: atom_id res chain seq x y z
N MET A 1 -15.25 -18.01 -5.00
CA MET A 1 -13.88 -17.67 -5.47
C MET A 1 -13.09 -18.95 -5.71
N LYS A 2 -12.38 -19.05 -6.81
CA LYS A 2 -11.57 -20.24 -7.13
C LYS A 2 -10.17 -20.12 -6.52
N ASN A 3 -9.50 -21.26 -6.27
CA ASN A 3 -8.13 -21.27 -5.72
C ASN A 3 -7.15 -20.44 -6.55
N THR A 4 -7.27 -20.49 -7.88
CA THR A 4 -6.43 -19.68 -8.78
C THR A 4 -6.64 -18.19 -8.59
N ASP A 5 -7.87 -17.78 -8.23
CA ASP A 5 -8.16 -16.37 -8.00
C ASP A 5 -7.49 -15.85 -6.72
N ILE A 6 -7.49 -16.66 -5.65
CA ILE A 6 -6.82 -16.27 -4.41
C ILE A 6 -5.30 -16.21 -4.59
N GLU A 7 -4.72 -17.14 -5.34
CA GLU A 7 -3.30 -17.12 -5.62
C GLU A 7 -2.89 -15.85 -6.37
N LYS A 8 -3.67 -15.47 -7.39
CA LYS A 8 -3.44 -14.22 -8.14
C LYS A 8 -3.56 -12.98 -7.24
N ILE A 9 -4.56 -12.96 -6.38
CA ILE A 9 -4.74 -11.85 -5.42
C ILE A 9 -3.52 -11.75 -4.52
N MET A 10 -3.02 -12.85 -3.98
CA MET A 10 -1.88 -12.86 -3.08
C MET A 10 -0.58 -12.40 -3.78
N ILE A 11 -0.37 -12.86 -5.02
CA ILE A 11 0.78 -12.43 -5.82
C ILE A 11 0.69 -10.92 -6.09
N ASN A 12 -0.47 -10.44 -6.50
CA ASN A 12 -0.67 -9.02 -6.78
C ASN A 12 -0.52 -8.15 -5.53
N MET A 13 -0.94 -8.65 -4.36
CA MET A 13 -0.71 -7.97 -3.10
C MET A 13 0.78 -7.81 -2.81
N GLY A 14 1.55 -8.86 -3.04
CA GLY A 14 3.01 -8.81 -2.89
C GLY A 14 3.64 -7.79 -3.83
N ASP A 15 3.21 -7.78 -5.09
CA ASP A 15 3.69 -6.82 -6.09
C ASP A 15 3.33 -5.38 -5.73
N ALA A 16 2.19 -5.17 -5.09
CA ALA A 16 1.75 -3.86 -4.63
C ALA A 16 2.44 -3.38 -3.36
N GLY A 17 3.23 -4.24 -2.71
CA GLY A 17 3.94 -3.90 -1.49
C GLY A 17 3.15 -4.15 -0.21
N CYS A 18 2.12 -4.99 -0.25
CA CYS A 18 1.39 -5.37 0.95
C CYS A 18 2.27 -6.19 1.89
N SER A 19 2.05 -6.06 3.19
CA SER A 19 2.81 -6.82 4.18
C SER A 19 2.45 -8.31 4.15
N ALA A 20 3.38 -9.15 4.61
CA ALA A 20 3.14 -10.59 4.74
C ALA A 20 1.96 -10.87 5.66
N VAL A 21 1.77 -10.06 6.70
CA VAL A 21 0.65 -10.18 7.64
C VAL A 21 -0.69 -9.98 6.93
N ASP A 22 -0.78 -8.97 6.07
CA ASP A 22 -2.00 -8.69 5.32
C ASP A 22 -2.30 -9.77 4.30
N ILE A 23 -1.28 -10.31 3.63
CA ILE A 23 -1.42 -11.40 2.67
C ILE A 23 -1.96 -12.65 3.37
N GLU A 24 -1.39 -13.00 4.53
CA GLU A 24 -1.87 -14.14 5.34
C GLU A 24 -3.30 -13.93 5.84
N ARG A 25 -3.66 -12.71 6.19
CA ARG A 25 -5.02 -12.39 6.60
C ARG A 25 -6.01 -12.67 5.47
N VAL A 26 -5.67 -12.27 4.24
CA VAL A 26 -6.51 -12.52 3.06
C VAL A 26 -6.64 -14.03 2.82
N ARG A 27 -5.56 -14.79 2.97
CA ARG A 27 -5.62 -16.25 2.86
C ARG A 27 -6.58 -16.85 3.87
N SER A 28 -6.46 -16.44 5.14
CA SER A 28 -7.32 -16.93 6.22
C SER A 28 -8.80 -16.61 5.97
N LEU A 29 -9.07 -15.40 5.50
CA LEU A 29 -10.43 -14.97 5.17
C LEU A 29 -11.01 -15.80 4.01
N TYR A 30 -10.18 -16.10 3.03
CA TYR A 30 -10.57 -16.96 1.91
C TYR A 30 -10.93 -18.37 2.39
N GLU A 31 -10.10 -18.98 3.23
CA GLU A 31 -10.33 -20.30 3.78
C GLU A 31 -11.61 -20.35 4.64
N ALA A 32 -11.95 -19.24 5.28
CA ALA A 32 -13.17 -19.10 6.07
C ALA A 32 -14.41 -18.75 5.23
N GLY A 33 -14.25 -18.51 3.91
CA GLY A 33 -15.35 -18.14 3.02
C GLY A 33 -15.85 -16.71 3.19
N LEU A 34 -15.07 -15.84 3.78
CA LEU A 34 -15.44 -14.45 4.10
C LEU A 34 -15.00 -13.48 3.00
N GLU A 35 -15.60 -13.56 1.83
CA GLU A 35 -15.21 -12.77 0.66
C GLU A 35 -15.38 -11.27 0.86
N ASP A 36 -16.44 -10.82 1.53
CA ASP A 36 -16.63 -9.39 1.81
C ASP A 36 -15.53 -8.83 2.68
N ASP A 37 -15.03 -9.62 3.62
CA ASP A 37 -13.93 -9.22 4.51
C ASP A 37 -12.60 -9.15 3.74
N ILE A 38 -12.43 -9.99 2.71
CA ILE A 38 -11.27 -9.88 1.82
C ILE A 38 -11.26 -8.51 1.14
N VAL A 39 -12.39 -8.08 0.60
CA VAL A 39 -12.50 -6.77 -0.06
C VAL A 39 -12.20 -5.64 0.92
N ARG A 40 -12.71 -5.72 2.14
CA ARG A 40 -12.41 -4.71 3.19
C ARG A 40 -10.93 -4.67 3.52
N CYS A 41 -10.29 -5.83 3.62
CA CYS A 41 -8.85 -5.91 3.89
C CYS A 41 -8.04 -5.26 2.76
N LEU A 42 -8.39 -5.54 1.51
CA LEU A 42 -7.72 -4.96 0.35
C LEU A 42 -7.90 -3.43 0.30
N ARG A 43 -9.09 -2.93 0.61
CA ARG A 43 -9.36 -1.49 0.68
C ARG A 43 -8.53 -0.81 1.77
N ARG A 44 -8.37 -1.44 2.91
CA ARG A 44 -7.53 -0.92 3.98
C ARG A 44 -6.06 -0.88 3.56
N CYS A 45 -5.57 -1.93 2.91
CA CYS A 45 -4.21 -1.95 2.38
C CYS A 45 -3.99 -0.81 1.38
N ARG A 46 -4.97 -0.53 0.52
CA ARG A 46 -4.91 0.60 -0.39
C ARG A 46 -4.82 1.93 0.34
N CYS A 47 -5.61 2.11 1.40
CA CYS A 47 -5.55 3.33 2.21
C CYS A 47 -4.18 3.52 2.84
N ASP A 48 -3.60 2.45 3.38
CA ASP A 48 -2.26 2.49 3.99
C ASP A 48 -1.20 2.89 2.96
N LEU A 49 -1.28 2.34 1.75
CA LEU A 49 -0.37 2.69 0.66
C LEU A 49 -0.54 4.15 0.23
N MET A 50 -1.77 4.66 0.20
CA MET A 50 -2.04 6.06 -0.11
C MET A 50 -1.47 6.99 0.96
N GLU A 51 -1.55 6.61 2.22
CA GLU A 51 -0.94 7.39 3.32
C GLU A 51 0.58 7.44 3.18
N GLU A 52 1.22 6.32 2.82
CA GLU A 52 2.65 6.26 2.54
C GLU A 52 3.03 7.18 1.38
N LEU A 53 2.25 7.15 0.30
CA LEU A 53 2.47 8.00 -0.87
C LEU A 53 2.40 9.48 -0.49
N HIS A 54 1.37 9.88 0.27
CA HIS A 54 1.21 11.25 0.73
C HIS A 54 2.36 11.69 1.64
N ARG A 55 2.84 10.80 2.51
CA ARG A 55 3.98 11.06 3.39
C ARG A 55 5.25 11.29 2.58
N SER A 56 5.49 10.45 1.58
CA SER A 56 6.63 10.58 0.68
C SER A 56 6.55 11.87 -0.14
N GLN A 57 5.35 12.25 -0.59
CA GLN A 57 5.13 13.48 -1.34
C GLN A 57 5.47 14.70 -0.50
N ARG A 58 5.07 14.73 0.78
CA ARG A 58 5.43 15.82 1.69
C ARG A 58 6.93 15.95 1.88
N LYS A 59 7.65 14.85 1.94
CA LYS A 59 9.11 14.84 2.08
C LYS A 59 9.77 15.45 0.84
N VAL A 60 9.28 15.11 -0.34
CA VAL A 60 9.77 15.66 -1.60
C VAL A 60 9.50 17.16 -1.66
N ASP A 61 8.29 17.60 -1.30
CA ASP A 61 7.92 19.02 -1.28
C ASP A 61 8.81 19.81 -0.31
N CYS A 62 9.13 19.23 0.83
CA CYS A 62 10.03 19.82 1.82
C CYS A 62 11.44 20.01 1.25
N MET A 63 11.97 19.00 0.57
CA MET A 63 13.28 19.07 -0.08
C MET A 63 13.30 20.10 -1.19
N ASP A 64 12.25 20.18 -2.01
CA ASP A 64 12.14 21.19 -3.07
C ASP A 64 12.17 22.61 -2.50
N HIS A 65 11.47 22.82 -1.37
CA HIS A 65 11.49 24.11 -0.68
C HIS A 65 12.89 24.46 -0.16
N LEU A 66 13.58 23.49 0.44
CA LEU A 66 14.94 23.68 0.96
C LEU A 66 15.93 24.00 -0.16
N ILE A 67 15.82 23.33 -1.30
CA ILE A 67 16.67 23.58 -2.45
C ILE A 67 16.48 25.01 -2.95
N ARG A 68 15.24 25.46 -3.10
CA ARG A 68 14.95 26.84 -3.53
C ARG A 68 15.48 27.87 -2.55
N ALA A 69 15.31 27.62 -1.25
CA ALA A 69 15.82 28.51 -0.22
C ALA A 69 17.33 28.59 -0.25
N ALA A 70 18.04 27.47 -0.43
CA ALA A 70 19.48 27.42 -0.53
C ALA A 70 19.97 28.13 -1.78
N GLU A 71 19.35 27.93 -2.93
CA GLU A 71 19.71 28.61 -4.18
C GLU A 71 19.57 30.11 -4.05
N ASN A 72 18.54 30.62 -3.37
CA ASN A 72 18.30 32.03 -3.21
C ASN A 72 19.21 32.69 -2.17
N ASN A 73 19.64 31.97 -1.14
CA ASN A 73 20.37 32.54 0.00
C ASN A 73 21.84 32.17 0.04
N LEU A 74 22.26 31.09 -0.60
CA LEU A 74 23.65 30.59 -0.54
C LEU A 74 24.39 30.72 -1.87
N LEU A 75 23.68 30.85 -2.94
CA LEU A 75 24.23 30.99 -4.28
C LEU A 75 23.92 32.37 -4.83
#